data_8a1460a4494767d4be9a65d7359ef3c8
#
_entry.id   8a1460a4494767d4be9a65d7359ef3c8
#
_cell.length_a   1.000
_cell.length_b   1.000
_cell.length_c   1.000
_cell.angle_alpha   90.00
_cell.angle_beta   90.00
_cell.angle_gamma   90.00
#
_symmetry.space_group_name_H-M   'P 1'
#
loop_
_entity.id
_entity.type
_entity.pdbx_description
1 polymer ?
#
loop_
_entity_poly.entity_id
_entity_poly.type
_entity_poly.pdbx_seq_one_letter_code
_entity_poly.pdbx_strand_id
1 'polypeptide(L)'
;LGASTKESEDNCAVMAVKEIQDYLENGNIHNSVNYPNCDMGVCKDAMRVTIIHRNIPNMLTKFTAAFGDLGINIEKLTNVTRGEYGYVMIDLGNVADEEEIEKIRAIEGVLRVRTMK
;
A
#
# COMPACT_ATOMS: atom_id res chain seq x y z
N LEU A 1 -13.85 6.40 -32.62
CA LEU A 1 -13.28 5.97 -31.39
C LEU A 1 -14.26 6.12 -30.24
N GLY A 2 -14.55 5.03 -29.54
CA GLY A 2 -15.48 5.05 -28.42
C GLY A 2 -15.07 6.02 -27.31
N ALA A 3 -13.78 6.17 -27.07
CA ALA A 3 -13.25 7.06 -26.06
C ALA A 3 -13.45 8.54 -26.37
N SER A 4 -13.81 8.88 -27.59
CA SER A 4 -14.05 10.26 -27.99
C SER A 4 -15.47 10.73 -27.73
N THR A 5 -16.37 9.86 -27.29
CA THR A 5 -17.70 10.27 -26.88
C THR A 5 -17.67 10.88 -25.49
N LYS A 6 -18.50 11.88 -25.26
CA LYS A 6 -18.58 12.55 -23.97
C LYS A 6 -18.92 11.57 -22.85
N GLU A 7 -19.81 10.64 -23.08
CA GLU A 7 -20.20 9.64 -22.11
C GLU A 7 -19.04 8.72 -21.72
N SER A 8 -18.26 8.27 -22.70
CA SER A 8 -17.06 7.44 -22.42
C SER A 8 -16.01 8.22 -21.66
N GLU A 9 -15.80 9.48 -21.98
CA GLU A 9 -14.84 10.33 -21.26
C GLU A 9 -15.28 10.55 -19.82
N ASP A 10 -16.55 10.80 -19.57
CA ASP A 10 -17.09 10.97 -18.23
C ASP A 10 -16.94 9.67 -17.41
N ASN A 11 -17.19 8.51 -18.01
CA ASN A 11 -17.03 7.22 -17.34
C ASN A 11 -15.55 6.95 -16.98
N CYS A 12 -14.61 7.27 -17.87
CA CYS A 12 -13.19 7.11 -17.61
C CYS A 12 -12.74 8.04 -16.46
N ALA A 13 -13.23 9.27 -16.43
CA ALA A 13 -12.92 10.21 -15.36
C ALA A 13 -13.46 9.73 -14.01
N VAL A 14 -14.66 9.19 -13.97
CA VAL A 14 -15.26 8.65 -12.74
C VAL A 14 -14.45 7.46 -12.24
N MET A 15 -14.03 6.55 -13.12
CA MET A 15 -13.20 5.41 -12.73
C MET A 15 -11.86 5.86 -12.19
N ALA A 16 -11.22 6.85 -12.80
CA ALA A 16 -9.95 7.38 -12.32
C ALA A 16 -10.09 8.00 -10.92
N VAL A 17 -11.15 8.75 -10.69
CA VAL A 17 -11.44 9.33 -9.37
C VAL A 17 -11.66 8.24 -8.33
N LYS A 18 -12.40 7.20 -8.64
CA LYS A 18 -12.63 6.07 -7.73
C LYS A 18 -11.33 5.34 -7.40
N GLU A 19 -10.45 5.14 -8.37
CA GLU A 19 -9.15 4.51 -8.15
C GLU A 19 -8.27 5.36 -7.23
N ILE A 20 -8.27 6.67 -7.41
CA ILE A 20 -7.55 7.60 -6.54
C ILE A 20 -8.11 7.58 -5.13
N GLN A 21 -9.44 7.62 -4.99
CA GLN A 21 -10.07 7.52 -3.68
C GLN A 21 -9.72 6.23 -2.97
N ASP A 22 -9.78 5.10 -3.68
CA ASP A 22 -9.43 3.80 -3.13
C ASP A 22 -7.98 3.77 -2.65
N TYR A 23 -7.06 4.34 -3.42
CA TYR A 23 -5.68 4.45 -3.01
C TYR A 23 -5.52 5.32 -1.75
N LEU A 24 -6.15 6.49 -1.74
CA LEU A 24 -6.01 7.42 -0.61
C LEU A 24 -6.66 6.89 0.67
N GLU A 25 -7.80 6.24 0.57
CA GLU A 25 -8.53 5.74 1.72
C GLU A 25 -8.08 4.37 2.19
N ASN A 26 -7.77 3.47 1.27
CA ASN A 26 -7.52 2.05 1.56
C ASN A 26 -6.13 1.57 1.15
N GLY A 27 -5.39 2.35 0.37
CA GLY A 27 -4.06 1.98 -0.10
C GLY A 27 -4.05 1.03 -1.28
N ASN A 28 -5.20 0.72 -1.87
CA ASN A 28 -5.27 -0.19 -3.01
C ASN A 28 -4.73 0.47 -4.28
N ILE A 29 -4.00 -0.29 -5.08
CA ILE A 29 -3.42 0.20 -6.33
C ILE A 29 -4.01 -0.56 -7.50
N HIS A 30 -4.54 0.20 -8.48
CA HIS A 30 -5.10 -0.34 -9.71
C HIS A 30 -4.56 0.45 -10.90
N ASN A 31 -4.14 -0.25 -11.94
CA ASN A 31 -3.76 0.34 -13.23
C ASN A 31 -2.67 1.40 -13.15
N SER A 32 -1.79 1.32 -12.17
CA SER A 32 -0.63 2.20 -12.08
C SER A 32 0.40 1.83 -13.15
N VAL A 33 1.06 2.82 -13.73
CA VAL A 33 2.13 2.59 -14.71
C VAL A 33 3.38 2.03 -14.05
N ASN A 34 3.73 2.52 -12.86
CA ASN A 34 4.99 2.20 -12.20
C ASN A 34 4.87 1.18 -11.06
N TYR A 35 3.71 1.08 -10.43
CA TYR A 35 3.52 0.25 -9.24
C TYR A 35 2.62 -0.95 -9.53
N PRO A 36 2.78 -2.06 -8.80
CA PRO A 36 1.96 -3.24 -9.01
C PRO A 36 0.51 -3.01 -8.56
N ASN A 37 -0.41 -3.77 -9.16
CA ASN A 37 -1.78 -3.80 -8.67
C ASN A 37 -1.81 -4.50 -7.32
N CYS A 38 -2.46 -3.90 -6.35
CA CYS A 38 -2.59 -4.46 -5.02
C CYS A 38 -3.91 -4.01 -4.40
N ASP A 39 -4.74 -4.94 -4.03
CA ASP A 39 -6.04 -4.66 -3.45
C ASP A 39 -6.32 -5.62 -2.30
N MET A 40 -6.42 -5.09 -1.09
CA MET A 40 -6.84 -5.83 0.10
C MET A 40 -8.20 -5.35 0.61
N GLY A 41 -8.92 -4.60 -0.21
CA GLY A 41 -10.20 -4.03 0.19
C GLY A 41 -10.07 -2.97 1.26
N VAL A 42 -11.10 -2.81 2.07
CA VAL A 42 -11.12 -1.87 3.18
C VAL A 42 -10.50 -2.52 4.41
N CYS A 43 -9.69 -1.78 5.17
CA CYS A 43 -9.10 -2.27 6.40
C CYS A 43 -10.17 -2.45 7.48
N LYS A 44 -10.27 -3.67 8.02
CA LYS A 44 -11.18 -4.00 9.12
C LYS A 44 -10.45 -4.20 10.44
N ASP A 45 -9.14 -4.09 10.43
CA ASP A 45 -8.28 -4.21 11.60
C ASP A 45 -7.97 -2.84 12.19
N ALA A 46 -7.07 -2.77 13.17
CA ALA A 46 -6.82 -1.51 13.87
C ALA A 46 -6.21 -0.43 12.98
N MET A 47 -5.29 -0.81 12.10
CA MET A 47 -4.57 0.13 11.24
C MET A 47 -4.03 -0.60 10.01
N ARG A 48 -4.00 0.10 8.89
CA ARG A 48 -3.30 -0.38 7.70
C ARG A 48 -2.06 0.46 7.44
N VAL A 49 -0.96 -0.21 7.17
CA VAL A 49 0.30 0.42 6.76
C VAL A 49 0.61 -0.02 5.35
N THR A 50 0.95 0.93 4.50
CA THR A 50 1.38 0.63 3.13
C THR A 50 2.80 1.13 2.93
N ILE A 51 3.62 0.31 2.28
CA ILE A 51 5.03 0.60 2.09
C ILE A 51 5.40 0.42 0.63
N ILE A 52 5.88 1.48 0.01
CA ILE A 52 6.52 1.41 -1.30
C ILE A 52 8.01 1.19 -1.05
N HIS A 53 8.56 0.14 -1.61
CA HIS A 53 9.96 -0.20 -1.38
C HIS A 53 10.63 -0.66 -2.68
N ARG A 54 11.95 -0.71 -2.65
CA ARG A 54 12.71 -1.28 -3.76
C ARG A 54 12.56 -2.79 -3.75
N ASN A 55 12.52 -3.38 -4.93
CA ASN A 55 12.43 -4.83 -5.09
C ASN A 55 13.81 -5.45 -4.90
N ILE A 56 14.29 -5.49 -3.66
CA ILE A 56 15.57 -6.07 -3.27
C ILE A 56 15.32 -7.22 -2.30
N PRO A 57 16.30 -8.14 -2.14
CA PRO A 57 16.11 -9.29 -1.25
C PRO A 57 15.82 -8.93 0.19
N ASN A 58 15.05 -9.76 0.87
CA ASN A 58 14.78 -9.72 2.32
C ASN A 58 13.93 -8.53 2.81
N MET A 59 13.29 -7.77 1.90
CA MET A 59 12.45 -6.66 2.33
C MET A 59 11.30 -7.12 3.22
N LEU A 60 10.59 -8.17 2.81
CA LEU A 60 9.46 -8.68 3.59
C LEU A 60 9.89 -9.16 4.97
N THR A 61 11.01 -9.85 5.04
CA THR A 61 11.58 -10.30 6.32
C THR A 61 11.92 -9.12 7.23
N LYS A 62 12.47 -8.04 6.67
CA LYS A 62 12.78 -6.84 7.44
C LYS A 62 11.52 -6.20 8.02
N PHE A 63 10.44 -6.14 7.24
CA PHE A 63 9.17 -5.57 7.72
C PHE A 63 8.55 -6.41 8.80
N THR A 64 8.47 -7.73 8.61
CA THR A 64 7.87 -8.62 9.60
C THR A 64 8.68 -8.64 10.90
N ALA A 65 10.01 -8.63 10.81
CA ALA A 65 10.87 -8.56 11.97
C ALA A 65 10.70 -7.24 12.73
N ALA A 66 10.61 -6.12 12.01
CA ALA A 66 10.43 -4.80 12.61
C ALA A 66 9.13 -4.72 13.40
N PHE A 67 8.02 -5.15 12.83
CA PHE A 67 6.73 -5.15 13.53
C PHE A 67 6.73 -6.14 14.71
N GLY A 68 7.35 -7.30 14.53
CA GLY A 68 7.49 -8.27 15.61
C GLY A 68 8.30 -7.72 16.80
N ASP A 69 9.37 -7.01 16.52
CA ASP A 69 10.20 -6.38 17.57
C ASP A 69 9.43 -5.29 18.32
N LEU A 70 8.50 -4.63 17.66
CA LEU A 70 7.64 -3.63 18.29
C LEU A 70 6.45 -4.23 19.03
N GLY A 71 6.30 -5.55 18.99
CA GLY A 71 5.17 -6.24 19.63
C GLY A 71 3.84 -6.05 18.93
N ILE A 72 3.85 -5.73 17.65
CA ILE A 72 2.64 -5.48 16.86
C ILE A 72 2.29 -6.72 16.06
N ASN A 73 1.05 -7.21 16.22
CA ASN A 73 0.55 -8.34 15.44
C ASN A 73 0.18 -7.91 14.03
N ILE A 74 0.62 -8.71 13.06
CA ILE A 74 0.21 -8.57 11.67
C ILE A 74 -0.97 -9.48 11.42
N GLU A 75 -2.12 -8.91 11.10
CA GLU A 75 -3.36 -9.66 10.84
C GLU A 75 -3.45 -10.11 9.39
N LYS A 76 -3.07 -9.24 8.46
CA LYS A 76 -3.04 -9.52 7.03
C LYS A 76 -1.84 -8.85 6.41
N LEU A 77 -1.30 -9.48 5.37
CA LEU A 77 -0.16 -8.93 4.65
C LEU A 77 -0.24 -9.35 3.20
N THR A 78 -0.02 -8.40 2.32
CA THR A 78 0.14 -8.67 0.88
C THR A 78 1.35 -7.92 0.39
N ASN A 79 2.24 -8.61 -0.32
CA ASN A 79 3.41 -8.01 -0.95
C ASN A 79 3.38 -8.34 -2.43
N VAL A 80 3.38 -7.31 -3.26
CA VAL A 80 3.36 -7.46 -4.72
C VAL A 80 4.52 -6.66 -5.28
N THR A 81 5.22 -7.23 -6.26
CA THR A 81 6.36 -6.56 -6.89
C THR A 81 6.11 -6.36 -8.37
N ARG A 82 6.69 -5.29 -8.90
CA ARG A 82 6.67 -4.99 -10.33
C ARG A 82 7.95 -4.25 -10.70
N GLY A 83 8.81 -4.90 -11.49
CA GLY A 83 10.07 -4.31 -11.88
C GLY A 83 10.96 -3.99 -10.67
N GLU A 84 11.33 -2.73 -10.54
CA GLU A 84 12.22 -2.26 -9.48
C GLU A 84 11.51 -1.94 -8.17
N TYR A 85 10.19 -2.02 -8.14
CA TYR A 85 9.39 -1.60 -6.99
C TYR A 85 8.58 -2.74 -6.42
N GLY A 86 8.36 -2.66 -5.12
CA GLY A 86 7.43 -3.52 -4.41
C GLY A 86 6.44 -2.67 -3.61
N TYR A 87 5.28 -3.23 -3.34
CA TYR A 87 4.26 -2.60 -2.53
C TYR A 87 3.76 -3.60 -1.50
N VAL A 88 3.89 -3.23 -0.24
CA VAL A 88 3.41 -4.05 0.88
C VAL A 88 2.21 -3.36 1.50
N MET A 89 1.13 -4.10 1.68
CA MET A 89 -0.02 -3.67 2.47
C MET A 89 -0.08 -4.57 3.71
N ILE A 90 -0.08 -3.98 4.87
CA ILE A 90 -0.08 -4.70 6.13
C ILE A 90 -1.21 -4.19 7.01
N ASP A 91 -2.10 -5.08 7.41
CA ASP A 91 -3.15 -4.76 8.38
C ASP A 91 -2.69 -5.22 9.76
N LEU A 92 -2.65 -4.27 10.67
CA LEU A 92 -2.13 -4.47 12.02
C LEU A 92 -3.26 -4.67 13.04
N GLY A 93 -3.05 -5.56 14.01
CA GLY A 93 -3.98 -5.77 15.11
C GLY A 93 -3.94 -4.67 16.16
N ASN A 94 -2.87 -3.84 16.14
CA ASN A 94 -2.69 -2.73 17.07
C ASN A 94 -2.34 -1.48 16.28
N VAL A 95 -2.66 -0.32 16.82
CA VAL A 95 -2.24 0.95 16.22
C VAL A 95 -0.76 1.19 16.50
N ALA A 96 0.01 1.46 15.45
CA ALA A 96 1.41 1.86 15.57
C ALA A 96 1.47 3.38 15.69
N ASP A 97 2.31 3.88 16.62
CA ASP A 97 2.48 5.33 16.77
C ASP A 97 3.50 5.87 15.76
N GLU A 98 3.64 7.19 15.70
CA GLU A 98 4.55 7.85 14.77
C GLU A 98 6.00 7.42 14.97
N GLU A 99 6.44 7.22 16.21
CA GLU A 99 7.80 6.79 16.50
C GLU A 99 8.07 5.39 15.94
N GLU A 100 7.10 4.50 16.09
CA GLU A 100 7.18 3.14 15.55
C GLU A 100 7.19 3.15 14.02
N ILE A 101 6.37 3.99 13.41
CA ILE A 101 6.34 4.13 11.95
C ILE A 101 7.64 4.71 11.42
N GLU A 102 8.27 5.64 12.14
CA GLU A 102 9.58 6.18 11.76
C GLU A 102 10.66 5.10 11.70
N LYS A 103 10.60 4.11 12.56
CA LYS A 103 11.53 2.96 12.51
C LYS A 103 11.36 2.17 11.23
N ILE A 104 10.13 2.04 10.73
CA ILE A 104 9.86 1.37 9.47
C ILE A 104 10.39 2.22 8.29
N ARG A 105 10.21 3.53 8.33
CA ARG A 105 10.73 4.43 7.30
C ARG A 105 12.26 4.40 7.21
N ALA A 106 12.93 4.09 8.29
CA ALA A 106 14.39 4.04 8.34
C ALA A 106 14.99 2.76 7.73
N ILE A 107 14.18 1.77 7.39
CA ILE A 107 14.65 0.52 6.79
C ILE A 107 15.20 0.81 5.40
N GLU A 108 16.39 0.29 5.11
CA GLU A 108 17.00 0.44 3.78
C GLU A 108 16.11 -0.16 2.70
N GLY A 109 15.89 0.59 1.64
CA GLY A 109 15.04 0.19 0.53
C GLY A 109 13.62 0.70 0.61
N VAL A 110 13.21 1.25 1.75
CA VAL A 110 11.88 1.86 1.91
C VAL A 110 11.86 3.22 1.24
N LEU A 111 10.89 3.44 0.37
CA LEU A 111 10.72 4.69 -0.36
C LEU A 111 9.64 5.57 0.25
N ARG A 112 8.54 4.95 0.67
CA ARG A 112 7.42 5.69 1.25
C ARG A 112 6.60 4.79 2.15
N VAL A 113 6.18 5.34 3.28
CA VAL A 113 5.27 4.67 4.21
C VAL A 113 4.04 5.53 4.42
N ARG A 114 2.87 4.93 4.31
CA ARG A 114 1.60 5.59 4.61
C ARG A 114 0.84 4.76 5.63
N THR A 115 0.12 5.44 6.49
CA THR A 115 -0.78 4.79 7.44
C THR A 115 -2.20 5.24 7.18
N MET A 116 -3.15 4.32 7.35
CA MET A 116 -4.56 4.61 7.18
C MET A 116 -5.37 3.71 8.08
N LYS A 117 -6.51 4.18 8.45
CA LYS A 117 -7.41 3.44 9.32
C LYS A 117 -8.29 2.51 8.51
#